data_6389645eedfc7feeb9ba01c413320709
#
_entry.id   6389645eedfc7feeb9ba01c413320709
#
_cell.length_a   1.000
_cell.length_b   1.000
_cell.length_c   1.000
_cell.angle_alpha   90.00
_cell.angle_beta   90.00
_cell.angle_gamma   90.00
#
_symmetry.space_group_name_H-M   'P 1'
#
loop_
_entity.id
_entity.type
_entity.pdbx_description
1 polymer ?
#
loop_
_entity_poly.entity_id
_entity_poly.type
_entity_poly.pdbx_seq_one_letter_code
_entity_poly.pdbx_strand_id
1 'polypeptide(L)'
;KPIDEKPATVPAVSGQGRPGVPQLEGLQTPQLTLEKSGPRDLQVGKPARFEVIVRNVGSATAHDTVLRDAIPFGTSLITTMPPASPGATNAPSGELLWSIGELRAGQEARVAMEVMPELEGDVGSVASVTFRADATVRSRVTKPALEITAEPLLPTLIGEMMAVDITLTNPGTGTATGVIVEGILPDSVSHPAGRE
;
A
#
# COMPACT_ATOMS: atom_id res chain seq x y z
N LYS A 1 6.62 -16.42 -13.01
CA LYS A 1 6.50 -17.76 -12.42
C LYS A 1 5.67 -17.60 -11.16
N PRO A 2 4.50 -18.25 -11.01
CA PRO A 2 3.71 -18.16 -9.79
C PRO A 2 4.51 -18.73 -8.62
N ILE A 3 4.51 -18.04 -7.51
CA ILE A 3 5.08 -18.51 -6.25
C ILE A 3 4.01 -19.43 -5.64
N ASP A 4 4.19 -20.74 -5.82
CA ASP A 4 3.30 -21.77 -5.29
C ASP A 4 3.90 -22.24 -3.96
N GLU A 5 3.80 -21.39 -2.93
CA GLU A 5 4.20 -21.74 -1.57
C GLU A 5 2.94 -22.04 -0.72
N LYS A 6 2.89 -23.26 -0.21
CA LYS A 6 1.94 -23.69 0.82
C LYS A 6 2.01 -22.73 2.01
N PRO A 7 0.88 -22.14 2.43
CA PRO A 7 0.90 -21.18 3.53
C PRO A 7 1.46 -21.83 4.81
N ALA A 8 2.51 -21.22 5.34
CA ALA A 8 3.06 -21.60 6.63
C ALA A 8 2.02 -21.34 7.72
N THR A 9 1.81 -22.30 8.62
CA THR A 9 0.93 -22.13 9.78
C THR A 9 1.60 -21.17 10.77
N VAL A 10 1.23 -19.92 10.73
CA VAL A 10 1.71 -18.90 11.68
C VAL A 10 0.86 -19.02 12.96
N PRO A 11 1.46 -18.98 14.16
CA PRO A 11 0.69 -18.93 15.40
C PRO A 11 -0.25 -17.73 15.38
N ALA A 12 -1.45 -17.88 15.99
CA ALA A 12 -2.49 -16.86 16.00
C ALA A 12 -1.98 -15.56 16.64
N VAL A 13 -1.51 -14.64 15.82
CA VAL A 13 -1.11 -13.30 16.24
C VAL A 13 -2.24 -12.34 15.83
N SER A 14 -2.71 -11.55 16.80
CA SER A 14 -3.71 -10.50 16.54
C SER A 14 -3.15 -9.46 15.58
N GLY A 15 -3.78 -9.29 14.41
CA GLY A 15 -3.37 -8.33 13.41
C GLY A 15 -3.65 -6.89 13.85
N GLN A 16 -2.71 -5.97 13.59
CA GLN A 16 -2.82 -4.53 13.87
C GLN A 16 -2.92 -3.67 12.60
N GLY A 17 -2.77 -4.28 11.41
CA GLY A 17 -2.85 -3.60 10.13
C GLY A 17 -4.23 -2.96 9.90
N ARG A 18 -4.23 -1.76 9.32
CA ARG A 18 -5.46 -1.05 8.92
C ARG A 18 -5.37 -0.69 7.44
N PRO A 19 -6.50 -0.60 6.72
CA PRO A 19 -6.51 -0.10 5.35
C PRO A 19 -5.93 1.31 5.29
N GLY A 20 -5.10 1.54 4.28
CA GLY A 20 -4.59 2.87 3.96
C GLY A 20 -5.65 3.77 3.32
N VAL A 21 -5.21 4.90 2.77
CA VAL A 21 -6.07 5.83 2.02
C VAL A 21 -6.51 5.21 0.69
N PRO A 22 -7.70 5.57 0.15
CA PRO A 22 -8.23 4.96 -1.08
C PRO A 22 -7.32 5.09 -2.29
N GLN A 23 -6.48 6.12 -2.37
CA GLN A 23 -5.54 6.35 -3.47
C GLN A 23 -4.46 5.26 -3.60
N LEU A 24 -4.23 4.49 -2.53
CA LEU A 24 -3.30 3.37 -2.51
C LEU A 24 -3.96 2.03 -2.90
N GLU A 25 -5.26 2.02 -3.20
CA GLU A 25 -5.95 0.82 -3.68
C GLU A 25 -5.60 0.55 -5.15
N GLY A 26 -5.44 -0.72 -5.49
CA GLY A 26 -5.09 -1.15 -6.84
C GLY A 26 -3.58 -1.13 -7.13
N LEU A 27 -3.24 -1.17 -8.41
CA LEU A 27 -1.85 -1.24 -8.87
C LEU A 27 -1.14 0.10 -8.68
N GLN A 28 -0.06 0.07 -7.92
CA GLN A 28 0.82 1.21 -7.68
C GLN A 28 2.11 1.05 -8.50
N THR A 29 2.33 1.91 -9.46
CA THR A 29 3.48 1.88 -10.40
C THR A 29 4.25 3.20 -10.39
N PRO A 30 4.95 3.55 -9.30
CA PRO A 30 5.95 4.60 -9.38
C PRO A 30 7.13 4.10 -10.24
N GLN A 31 7.64 4.96 -11.10
CA GLN A 31 8.80 4.65 -11.95
C GLN A 31 9.68 5.89 -12.03
N LEU A 32 10.88 5.80 -11.50
CA LEU A 32 11.82 6.91 -11.50
C LEU A 32 12.83 6.74 -12.63
N THR A 33 13.08 7.84 -13.34
CA THR A 33 14.21 7.99 -14.25
C THR A 33 15.24 8.91 -13.60
N LEU A 34 16.51 8.64 -13.87
CA LEU A 34 17.64 9.40 -13.37
C LEU A 34 18.50 9.83 -14.55
N GLU A 35 18.77 11.13 -14.62
CA GLU A 35 19.67 11.71 -15.61
C GLU A 35 20.73 12.53 -14.89
N LYS A 36 22.00 12.31 -15.24
CA LYS A 36 23.13 13.09 -14.72
C LYS A 36 23.85 13.76 -15.87
N SER A 37 24.13 15.03 -15.73
CA SER A 37 24.81 15.87 -16.72
C SER A 37 25.91 16.71 -16.09
N GLY A 38 26.88 17.09 -16.92
CA GLY A 38 28.00 17.93 -16.54
C GLY A 38 28.84 18.36 -17.75
N PRO A 39 29.83 19.21 -17.56
CA PRO A 39 30.74 19.60 -18.63
C PRO A 39 31.57 18.42 -19.12
N ARG A 40 31.85 18.39 -20.43
CA ARG A 40 32.72 17.33 -21.02
C ARG A 40 34.19 17.56 -20.68
N ASP A 41 34.62 18.81 -20.67
CA ASP A 41 35.99 19.19 -20.42
C ASP A 41 36.04 20.04 -19.15
N LEU A 42 36.94 19.67 -18.25
CA LEU A 42 37.18 20.34 -16.98
C LEU A 42 38.63 20.85 -16.96
N GLN A 43 38.86 21.87 -16.14
CA GLN A 43 40.20 22.40 -15.95
C GLN A 43 40.53 22.48 -14.46
N VAL A 44 41.71 22.04 -14.08
CA VAL A 44 42.19 22.13 -12.69
C VAL A 44 42.11 23.60 -12.25
N GLY A 45 41.59 23.80 -11.03
CA GLY A 45 41.41 25.12 -10.43
C GLY A 45 40.24 25.95 -10.99
N LYS A 46 39.37 25.39 -11.86
CA LYS A 46 38.12 26.06 -12.31
C LYS A 46 36.89 25.32 -11.82
N PRO A 47 35.93 26.01 -11.18
CA PRO A 47 34.68 25.38 -10.73
C PRO A 47 33.93 24.70 -11.88
N ALA A 48 33.34 23.53 -11.58
CA ALA A 48 32.54 22.77 -12.50
C ALA A 48 31.23 22.34 -11.84
N ARG A 49 30.12 22.45 -12.58
CA ARG A 49 28.78 22.11 -12.10
C ARG A 49 28.27 20.82 -12.73
N PHE A 50 27.84 19.89 -11.89
CA PHE A 50 27.13 18.68 -12.25
C PHE A 50 25.68 18.81 -11.80
N GLU A 51 24.73 18.33 -12.61
CA GLU A 51 23.30 18.34 -12.32
C GLU A 51 22.75 16.92 -12.42
N VAL A 52 21.85 16.59 -11.50
CA VAL A 52 21.11 15.34 -11.50
C VAL A 52 19.62 15.66 -11.48
N ILE A 53 18.87 15.04 -12.40
CA ILE A 53 17.43 15.15 -12.51
C ILE A 53 16.81 13.80 -12.22
N VAL A 54 15.90 13.77 -11.26
CA VAL A 54 15.06 12.62 -10.95
C VAL A 54 13.65 12.93 -11.38
N ARG A 55 13.03 12.09 -12.22
CA ARG A 55 11.65 12.28 -12.67
C ARG A 55 10.83 11.04 -12.41
N ASN A 56 9.63 11.19 -11.89
CA ASN A 56 8.66 10.10 -11.78
C ASN A 56 7.82 10.03 -13.07
N VAL A 57 8.14 9.07 -13.92
CA VAL A 57 7.41 8.78 -15.17
C VAL A 57 6.33 7.73 -15.00
N GLY A 58 6.17 7.21 -13.78
CA GLY A 58 5.13 6.26 -13.41
C GLY A 58 3.78 6.92 -13.17
N SER A 59 2.79 6.11 -12.80
CA SER A 59 1.41 6.54 -12.56
C SER A 59 1.07 6.76 -11.08
N ALA A 60 1.94 6.33 -10.16
CA ALA A 60 1.76 6.45 -8.71
C ALA A 60 2.89 7.28 -8.08
N THR A 61 2.65 7.77 -6.87
CA THR A 61 3.65 8.53 -6.10
C THR A 61 4.78 7.62 -5.62
N ALA A 62 6.02 8.05 -5.80
CA ALA A 62 7.17 7.50 -5.12
C ALA A 62 7.34 8.17 -3.76
N HIS A 63 7.37 7.38 -2.68
CA HIS A 63 7.52 7.88 -1.32
C HIS A 63 8.96 7.70 -0.85
N ASP A 64 9.37 8.50 0.15
CA ASP A 64 10.69 8.43 0.77
C ASP A 64 11.83 8.40 -0.27
N THR A 65 11.68 9.21 -1.32
CA THR A 65 12.68 9.29 -2.40
C THR A 65 13.95 9.93 -1.87
N VAL A 66 15.05 9.20 -2.00
CA VAL A 66 16.39 9.66 -1.60
C VAL A 66 17.34 9.51 -2.78
N LEU A 67 17.96 10.60 -3.15
CA LEU A 67 19.04 10.64 -4.13
C LEU A 67 20.38 10.61 -3.40
N ARG A 68 21.29 9.76 -3.87
CA ARG A 68 22.68 9.68 -3.43
C ARG A 68 23.60 9.93 -4.59
N ASP A 69 24.68 10.64 -4.32
CA ASP A 69 25.79 10.84 -5.26
C ASP A 69 27.09 10.90 -4.45
N ALA A 70 28.22 10.83 -5.12
CA ALA A 70 29.53 10.99 -4.48
C ALA A 70 30.24 12.21 -5.08
N ILE A 71 31.04 12.88 -4.24
CA ILE A 71 31.98 13.88 -4.71
C ILE A 71 33.00 13.16 -5.61
N PRO A 72 33.15 13.58 -6.89
CA PRO A 72 34.09 12.92 -7.80
C PRO A 72 35.50 12.89 -7.26
N PHE A 73 36.20 11.79 -7.49
CA PHE A 73 37.61 11.68 -7.11
C PHE A 73 38.46 12.77 -7.79
N GLY A 74 39.45 13.29 -7.07
CA GLY A 74 40.30 14.38 -7.56
C GLY A 74 39.65 15.76 -7.59
N THR A 75 38.48 15.91 -6.91
CA THR A 75 37.81 17.20 -6.76
C THR A 75 37.48 17.50 -5.29
N SER A 76 37.32 18.78 -4.95
CA SER A 76 36.76 19.24 -3.69
C SER A 76 35.37 19.83 -3.92
N LEU A 77 34.43 19.59 -2.99
CA LEU A 77 33.06 20.13 -3.04
C LEU A 77 33.10 21.63 -2.70
N ILE A 78 32.47 22.46 -3.57
CA ILE A 78 32.27 23.88 -3.29
C ILE A 78 30.89 24.06 -2.64
N THR A 79 29.82 23.59 -3.32
CA THR A 79 28.45 23.75 -2.83
C THR A 79 27.51 22.72 -3.48
N THR A 80 26.30 22.58 -2.89
CA THR A 80 25.20 21.82 -3.47
C THR A 80 23.92 22.65 -3.46
N MET A 81 23.05 22.44 -4.44
CA MET A 81 21.75 23.08 -4.53
C MET A 81 20.67 22.07 -4.95
N PRO A 82 19.68 21.81 -4.11
CA PRO A 82 19.58 22.23 -2.71
C PRO A 82 20.72 21.68 -1.86
N PRO A 83 20.88 22.16 -0.61
CA PRO A 83 21.92 21.64 0.29
C PRO A 83 21.76 20.13 0.50
N ALA A 84 22.86 19.39 0.34
CA ALA A 84 22.93 17.98 0.61
C ALA A 84 23.26 17.73 2.08
N SER A 85 22.83 16.58 2.61
CA SER A 85 23.34 16.03 3.86
C SER A 85 24.52 15.13 3.57
N PRO A 86 25.52 15.02 4.50
CA PRO A 86 26.55 13.99 4.40
C PRO A 86 25.93 12.60 4.41
N GLY A 87 26.55 11.64 3.74
CA GLY A 87 26.20 10.23 3.82
C GLY A 87 26.28 9.69 5.26
N ALA A 88 25.78 8.47 5.46
CA ALA A 88 25.86 7.82 6.76
C ALA A 88 27.31 7.66 7.22
N THR A 89 27.53 7.57 8.53
CA THR A 89 28.89 7.50 9.13
C THR A 89 29.75 6.35 8.57
N ASN A 90 29.13 5.31 8.05
CA ASN A 90 29.76 4.16 7.40
C ASN A 90 29.66 4.18 5.87
N ALA A 91 29.16 5.25 5.29
CA ALA A 91 29.15 5.43 3.84
C ALA A 91 30.55 5.75 3.29
N PRO A 92 30.80 5.54 2.00
CA PRO A 92 32.04 5.98 1.37
C PRO A 92 32.30 7.47 1.62
N SER A 93 33.56 7.83 1.84
CA SER A 93 33.95 9.22 2.03
C SER A 93 33.48 10.07 0.84
N GLY A 94 32.85 11.20 1.13
CA GLY A 94 32.34 12.12 0.09
C GLY A 94 30.96 11.77 -0.45
N GLU A 95 30.19 10.84 0.17
CA GLU A 95 28.79 10.61 -0.21
C GLU A 95 27.92 11.80 0.21
N LEU A 96 27.04 12.19 -0.70
CA LEU A 96 26.05 13.24 -0.54
C LEU A 96 24.65 12.65 -0.65
N LEU A 97 23.74 13.07 0.23
CA LEU A 97 22.33 12.68 0.24
C LEU A 97 21.40 13.87 0.06
N TRP A 98 20.38 13.68 -0.79
CA TRP A 98 19.24 14.58 -0.89
C TRP A 98 17.96 13.81 -0.57
N SER A 99 17.29 14.20 0.51
CA SER A 99 15.97 13.69 0.84
C SER A 99 14.93 14.47 0.03
N ILE A 100 14.44 13.88 -1.05
CA ILE A 100 13.45 14.49 -1.94
C ILE A 100 12.05 14.33 -1.34
N GLY A 101 11.80 13.23 -0.59
CA GLY A 101 10.50 12.92 0.00
C GLY A 101 9.53 12.32 -1.02
N GLU A 102 8.35 12.91 -1.16
CA GLU A 102 7.35 12.45 -2.13
C GLU A 102 7.64 13.02 -3.51
N LEU A 103 7.62 12.14 -4.53
CA LEU A 103 7.69 12.52 -5.93
C LEU A 103 6.46 11.96 -6.66
N ARG A 104 5.48 12.83 -6.91
CA ARG A 104 4.22 12.45 -7.57
C ARG A 104 4.44 12.10 -9.03
N ALA A 105 3.47 11.39 -9.62
CA ALA A 105 3.47 11.12 -11.06
C ALA A 105 3.68 12.41 -11.88
N GLY A 106 4.62 12.37 -12.81
CA GLY A 106 4.99 13.51 -13.67
C GLY A 106 5.88 14.58 -13.02
N GLN A 107 6.12 14.52 -11.72
CA GLN A 107 7.01 15.47 -11.03
C GLN A 107 8.49 15.14 -11.26
N GLU A 108 9.30 16.17 -11.17
CA GLU A 108 10.76 16.06 -11.18
C GLU A 108 11.40 16.83 -10.03
N ALA A 109 12.55 16.34 -9.59
CA ALA A 109 13.44 17.01 -8.66
C ALA A 109 14.81 17.20 -9.33
N ARG A 110 15.42 18.35 -9.10
CA ARG A 110 16.73 18.71 -9.64
C ARG A 110 17.67 19.01 -8.49
N VAL A 111 18.85 18.43 -8.55
CA VAL A 111 19.95 18.77 -7.63
C VAL A 111 21.19 19.08 -8.43
N ALA A 112 22.02 19.92 -7.89
CA ALA A 112 23.31 20.27 -8.49
C ALA A 112 24.41 20.21 -7.43
N MET A 113 25.60 19.81 -7.83
CA MET A 113 26.84 20.03 -7.09
C MET A 113 27.83 20.84 -7.91
N GLU A 114 28.53 21.71 -7.25
CA GLU A 114 29.65 22.46 -7.80
C GLU A 114 30.92 21.98 -7.13
N VAL A 115 31.91 21.61 -7.93
CA VAL A 115 33.17 21.04 -7.44
C VAL A 115 34.35 21.79 -8.07
N MET A 116 35.48 21.75 -7.37
CA MET A 116 36.76 22.26 -7.84
C MET A 116 37.67 21.07 -8.20
N PRO A 117 38.00 20.85 -9.49
CA PRO A 117 39.00 19.88 -9.88
C PRO A 117 40.40 20.27 -9.34
N GLU A 118 41.04 19.31 -8.67
CA GLU A 118 42.37 19.51 -8.06
C GLU A 118 43.43 18.65 -8.73
N LEU A 119 43.04 17.56 -9.39
CA LEU A 119 43.94 16.62 -10.04
C LEU A 119 43.55 16.45 -11.51
N GLU A 120 44.54 16.15 -12.35
CA GLU A 120 44.29 15.70 -13.73
C GLU A 120 43.77 14.25 -13.73
N GLY A 121 42.90 13.95 -14.70
CA GLY A 121 42.32 12.62 -14.91
C GLY A 121 40.84 12.66 -15.25
N ASP A 122 40.24 11.47 -15.31
CA ASP A 122 38.81 11.31 -15.52
C ASP A 122 38.02 11.67 -14.25
N VAL A 123 37.05 12.57 -14.37
CA VAL A 123 36.22 13.05 -13.27
C VAL A 123 34.79 12.60 -13.47
N GLY A 124 34.22 11.93 -12.49
CA GLY A 124 32.83 11.50 -12.51
C GLY A 124 32.44 10.76 -11.23
N SER A 125 31.16 10.59 -11.06
CA SER A 125 30.57 9.82 -9.96
C SER A 125 29.26 9.20 -10.40
N VAL A 126 28.79 8.23 -9.65
CA VAL A 126 27.53 7.51 -9.90
C VAL A 126 26.46 8.02 -8.95
N ALA A 127 25.41 8.60 -9.51
CA ALA A 127 24.21 8.95 -8.78
C ALA A 127 23.25 7.74 -8.72
N SER A 128 22.58 7.56 -7.59
CA SER A 128 21.57 6.53 -7.38
C SER A 128 20.34 7.10 -6.69
N VAL A 129 19.16 6.56 -7.00
CA VAL A 129 17.90 6.94 -6.36
C VAL A 129 17.20 5.72 -5.76
N THR A 130 16.70 5.87 -4.55
CA THR A 130 15.87 4.88 -3.87
C THR A 130 14.54 5.50 -3.50
N PHE A 131 13.47 4.69 -3.50
CA PHE A 131 12.14 5.13 -3.11
C PHE A 131 11.33 3.96 -2.56
N ARG A 132 10.18 4.27 -1.95
CA ARG A 132 9.20 3.31 -1.45
C ARG A 132 7.89 3.43 -2.24
N ALA A 133 7.26 2.29 -2.52
CA ALA A 133 5.90 2.21 -3.03
C ALA A 133 5.00 1.55 -1.99
N ASP A 134 3.81 2.09 -1.77
CA ASP A 134 2.82 1.57 -0.85
C ASP A 134 1.56 1.17 -1.60
N ALA A 135 0.95 0.06 -1.21
CA ALA A 135 -0.35 -0.36 -1.71
C ALA A 135 -1.24 -0.83 -0.55
N THR A 136 -2.54 -0.70 -0.72
CA THR A 136 -3.53 -1.14 0.26
C THR A 136 -4.64 -1.93 -0.39
N VAL A 137 -5.35 -2.69 0.43
CA VAL A 137 -6.62 -3.31 0.08
C VAL A 137 -7.60 -3.09 1.23
N ARG A 138 -8.84 -2.86 0.88
CA ARG A 138 -9.93 -2.73 1.85
C ARG A 138 -10.95 -3.83 1.63
N SER A 139 -11.19 -4.62 2.67
CA SER A 139 -12.22 -5.64 2.67
C SER A 139 -13.25 -5.34 3.75
N ARG A 140 -14.53 -5.58 3.46
CA ARG A 140 -15.61 -5.46 4.43
C ARG A 140 -15.98 -6.84 4.95
N VAL A 141 -15.89 -7.02 6.25
CA VAL A 141 -16.38 -8.22 6.92
C VAL A 141 -17.83 -8.01 7.32
N THR A 142 -18.69 -8.96 6.98
CA THR A 142 -20.11 -8.94 7.31
C THR A 142 -20.48 -10.20 8.07
N LYS A 143 -21.54 -10.14 8.87
CA LYS A 143 -22.07 -11.27 9.64
C LYS A 143 -23.59 -11.32 9.47
N PRO A 144 -24.19 -12.44 8.99
CA PRO A 144 -25.62 -12.64 9.09
C PRO A 144 -26.03 -12.85 10.55
N ALA A 145 -27.25 -12.42 10.88
CA ALA A 145 -27.87 -12.67 12.19
C ALA A 145 -29.36 -12.88 11.94
N LEU A 146 -29.81 -14.13 12.11
CA LEU A 146 -31.20 -14.48 11.89
C LEU A 146 -31.99 -14.37 13.21
N GLU A 147 -33.15 -13.76 13.11
CA GLU A 147 -34.15 -13.71 14.17
C GLU A 147 -35.45 -14.32 13.65
N ILE A 148 -36.02 -15.20 14.45
CA ILE A 148 -37.30 -15.83 14.18
C ILE A 148 -38.30 -15.42 15.26
N THR A 149 -39.47 -14.96 14.85
CA THR A 149 -40.59 -14.67 15.74
C THR A 149 -41.82 -15.41 15.26
N ALA A 150 -42.59 -15.94 16.18
CA ALA A 150 -43.87 -16.53 15.91
C ALA A 150 -44.94 -15.74 16.68
N GLU A 151 -46.05 -15.42 16.02
CA GLU A 151 -47.16 -14.77 16.71
C GLU A 151 -47.82 -15.70 17.70
N PRO A 152 -48.30 -15.21 18.86
CA PRO A 152 -49.01 -16.01 19.83
C PRO A 152 -50.29 -16.62 19.20
N LEU A 153 -50.47 -17.91 19.45
CA LEU A 153 -51.68 -18.59 19.00
C LEU A 153 -52.92 -18.09 19.76
N LEU A 154 -53.99 -17.80 19.04
CA LEU A 154 -55.31 -17.54 19.65
C LEU A 154 -55.91 -18.87 20.13
N PRO A 155 -56.69 -18.85 21.22
CA PRO A 155 -57.43 -20.02 21.65
C PRO A 155 -58.34 -20.56 20.52
N THR A 156 -58.15 -21.83 20.12
CA THR A 156 -58.88 -22.49 19.04
C THR A 156 -59.55 -23.72 19.56
N LEU A 157 -60.75 -24.02 19.08
CA LEU A 157 -61.47 -25.20 19.49
C LEU A 157 -60.89 -26.48 18.84
N ILE A 158 -61.05 -27.60 19.51
CA ILE A 158 -60.63 -28.92 18.97
C ILE A 158 -61.33 -29.17 17.64
N GLY A 159 -60.57 -29.52 16.62
CA GLY A 159 -61.06 -29.77 15.23
C GLY A 159 -61.11 -28.57 14.34
N GLU A 160 -60.80 -27.37 14.83
CA GLU A 160 -60.67 -26.20 13.99
C GLU A 160 -59.23 -26.00 13.48
N MET A 161 -59.09 -25.39 12.30
CA MET A 161 -57.78 -25.01 11.72
C MET A 161 -57.26 -23.74 12.38
N MET A 162 -55.98 -23.74 12.66
CA MET A 162 -55.26 -22.60 13.16
C MET A 162 -54.10 -22.25 12.24
N ALA A 163 -53.75 -20.99 12.11
CA ALA A 163 -52.61 -20.51 11.39
C ALA A 163 -51.55 -19.96 12.37
N VAL A 164 -50.34 -20.25 12.10
CA VAL A 164 -49.19 -19.70 12.85
C VAL A 164 -48.34 -18.88 11.87
N ASP A 165 -48.27 -17.57 12.11
CA ASP A 165 -47.43 -16.70 11.34
C ASP A 165 -45.99 -16.68 11.92
N ILE A 166 -45.06 -17.07 11.10
CA ILE A 166 -43.63 -17.09 11.46
C ILE A 166 -42.94 -16.03 10.64
N THR A 167 -42.32 -15.08 11.31
CA THR A 167 -41.51 -14.05 10.66
C THR A 167 -40.03 -14.35 10.88
N LEU A 168 -39.30 -14.46 9.76
CA LEU A 168 -37.84 -14.62 9.77
C LEU A 168 -37.23 -13.34 9.25
N THR A 169 -36.35 -12.72 10.02
CA THR A 169 -35.63 -11.49 9.65
C THR A 169 -34.11 -11.70 9.74
N ASN A 170 -33.39 -10.89 8.97
CA ASN A 170 -31.94 -10.86 9.04
C ASN A 170 -31.47 -9.42 9.39
N PRO A 171 -31.44 -9.05 10.68
CA PRO A 171 -30.91 -7.75 11.13
C PRO A 171 -29.38 -7.66 11.01
N GLY A 172 -28.71 -8.73 10.61
CA GLY A 172 -27.27 -8.74 10.39
C GLY A 172 -26.82 -7.92 9.18
N THR A 173 -25.51 -7.74 9.03
CA THR A 173 -24.91 -6.97 7.94
C THR A 173 -24.54 -7.83 6.73
N GLY A 174 -24.62 -9.16 6.86
CA GLY A 174 -24.28 -10.14 5.82
C GLY A 174 -25.51 -10.89 5.32
N THR A 175 -25.44 -11.41 4.09
CA THR A 175 -26.47 -12.28 3.53
C THR A 175 -26.44 -13.64 4.20
N ALA A 176 -27.60 -14.15 4.61
CA ALA A 176 -27.78 -15.54 5.03
C ALA A 176 -28.18 -16.37 3.78
N THR A 177 -27.50 -17.48 3.58
CA THR A 177 -27.77 -18.43 2.49
C THR A 177 -28.08 -19.82 3.05
N GLY A 178 -28.87 -20.60 2.33
CA GLY A 178 -29.23 -21.96 2.74
C GLY A 178 -30.06 -22.02 4.03
N VAL A 179 -30.90 -20.99 4.26
CA VAL A 179 -31.72 -20.91 5.46
C VAL A 179 -32.85 -21.92 5.36
N ILE A 180 -32.97 -22.77 6.38
CA ILE A 180 -34.06 -23.73 6.55
C ILE A 180 -34.78 -23.39 7.84
N VAL A 181 -36.10 -23.34 7.82
CA VAL A 181 -36.94 -23.17 8.99
C VAL A 181 -37.62 -24.50 9.27
N GLU A 182 -37.34 -25.05 10.43
CA GLU A 182 -37.94 -26.30 10.92
C GLU A 182 -38.85 -26.00 12.11
N GLY A 183 -40.05 -26.55 12.08
CA GLY A 183 -41.00 -26.43 13.18
C GLY A 183 -41.43 -27.83 13.70
N ILE A 184 -41.35 -28.01 15.00
CA ILE A 184 -41.84 -29.24 15.65
C ILE A 184 -43.28 -28.97 16.13
N LEU A 185 -44.25 -29.72 15.59
CA LEU A 185 -45.64 -29.63 16.04
C LEU A 185 -45.84 -30.49 17.29
N PRO A 186 -46.60 -30.00 18.30
CA PRO A 186 -47.03 -30.81 19.42
C PRO A 186 -47.89 -32.02 18.96
N ASP A 187 -47.91 -33.09 19.74
CA ASP A 187 -48.67 -34.30 19.42
C ASP A 187 -50.18 -34.06 19.27
N SER A 188 -50.69 -32.99 19.85
CA SER A 188 -52.12 -32.58 19.75
C SER A 188 -52.47 -31.83 18.49
N VAL A 189 -51.51 -31.55 17.62
CA VAL A 189 -51.69 -30.76 16.39
C VAL A 189 -51.20 -31.56 15.18
N SER A 190 -51.99 -31.58 14.12
CA SER A 190 -51.61 -32.22 12.85
C SER A 190 -51.55 -31.18 11.73
N HIS A 191 -50.57 -31.32 10.85
CA HIS A 191 -50.45 -30.49 9.65
C HIS A 191 -51.22 -31.14 8.49
N PRO A 192 -51.98 -30.38 7.67
CA PRO A 192 -52.79 -30.96 6.55
C PRO A 192 -51.94 -31.73 5.53
N ALA A 193 -50.67 -31.37 5.34
CA ALA A 193 -49.75 -32.05 4.42
C ALA A 193 -49.08 -33.30 5.05
N GLY A 194 -49.40 -33.65 6.28
CA GLY A 194 -48.74 -34.75 7.03
C GLY A 194 -47.47 -34.33 7.72
N ARG A 195 -46.91 -35.27 8.53
CA ARG A 195 -45.53 -35.12 9.06
C ARG A 195 -44.57 -35.69 8.04
N GLU A 196 -43.65 -34.90 7.52
CA GLU A 196 -42.44 -35.42 6.88
C GLU A 196 -41.38 -35.75 7.88
#